data_2fadb25400bb9ac364dc52e0e7465c68
#
_entry.id   2fadb25400bb9ac364dc52e0e7465c68
#
_cell.length_a   1.000
_cell.length_b   1.000
_cell.length_c   1.000
_cell.angle_alpha   90.00
_cell.angle_beta   90.00
_cell.angle_gamma   90.00
#
_symmetry.space_group_name_H-M   'P 1'
#
loop_
_entity.id
_entity.type
_entity.pdbx_description
1 polymer ?
#
loop_
_entity_poly.entity_id
_entity_poly.type
_entity_poly.pdbx_seq_one_letter_code
_entity_poly.pdbx_strand_id
1 'polypeptide(L)'
;MRENVRDRNRLEHIVEAIDRILDFANGKTKEQLEIDKLKYYGIVKNIEIIGEASYKLTRAFCYQHPETPWDSVAKMRHVLVHDYYKIDAKEVWKVINEDLPLLREQVTLYLTKTDWAEWEKNETVIVESAVHKNLVQTARRMKKDGMSVDLISRYTGLSAEEIEVL
;
A
#
# COMPACT_ATOMS: atom_id res chain seq x y z
N MET A 1 -1.10 15.52 21.35
CA MET A 1 -1.85 15.72 20.10
C MET A 1 -1.20 14.82 19.07
N ARG A 2 -1.84 13.76 18.57
CA ARG A 2 -1.28 12.96 17.45
C ARG A 2 -1.41 13.84 16.22
N GLU A 3 -0.29 14.20 15.60
CA GLU A 3 -0.31 14.80 14.27
C GLU A 3 -1.08 13.88 13.33
N ASN A 4 -2.09 14.45 12.66
CA ASN A 4 -2.75 13.77 11.55
C ASN A 4 -1.76 13.74 10.39
N VAL A 5 -0.89 12.74 10.39
CA VAL A 5 0.06 12.51 9.29
C VAL A 5 -0.76 12.11 8.07
N ARG A 6 -0.87 13.01 7.11
CA ARG A 6 -1.67 12.89 5.89
C ARG A 6 -1.00 11.94 4.90
N ASP A 7 -1.75 11.45 3.92
CA ASP A 7 -1.24 10.53 2.90
C ASP A 7 0.02 11.06 2.21
N ARG A 8 0.05 12.36 1.88
CA ARG A 8 1.22 13.00 1.29
C ARG A 8 2.50 12.75 2.10
N ASN A 9 2.47 13.00 3.41
CA ASN A 9 3.63 12.83 4.27
C ASN A 9 4.07 11.36 4.36
N ARG A 10 3.10 10.41 4.31
CA ARG A 10 3.39 8.97 4.30
C ARG A 10 4.09 8.56 3.02
N LEU A 11 3.66 9.10 1.87
CA LEU A 11 4.31 8.88 0.59
C LEU A 11 5.72 9.49 0.55
N GLU A 12 5.90 10.69 1.13
CA GLU A 12 7.22 11.32 1.29
C GLU A 12 8.15 10.42 2.12
N HIS A 13 7.67 9.87 3.24
CA HIS A 13 8.44 8.91 4.06
C HIS A 13 8.80 7.62 3.28
N ILE A 14 7.90 7.13 2.41
CA ILE A 14 8.18 5.96 1.56
C ILE A 14 9.34 6.28 0.62
N VAL A 15 9.30 7.41 -0.10
CA VAL A 15 10.37 7.80 -1.03
C VAL A 15 11.70 7.98 -0.30
N GLU A 16 11.70 8.71 0.83
CA GLU A 16 12.91 8.90 1.63
C GLU A 16 13.51 7.58 2.12
N ALA A 17 12.68 6.65 2.57
CA ALA A 17 13.15 5.35 3.03
C ALA A 17 13.73 4.53 1.86
N ILE A 18 13.12 4.57 0.68
CA ILE A 18 13.65 3.93 -0.53
C ILE A 18 14.99 4.55 -0.91
N ASP A 19 15.11 5.86 -0.94
CA ASP A 19 16.35 6.55 -1.31
C ASP A 19 17.50 6.16 -0.37
N ARG A 20 17.26 6.09 0.96
CA ARG A 20 18.25 5.60 1.93
C ARG A 20 18.68 4.16 1.67
N ILE A 21 17.74 3.28 1.30
CA ILE A 21 18.06 1.89 0.97
C ILE A 21 18.94 1.83 -0.27
N LEU A 22 18.58 2.57 -1.32
CA LEU A 22 19.34 2.61 -2.56
C LEU A 22 20.76 3.17 -2.35
N ASP A 23 20.91 4.18 -1.50
CA ASP A 23 22.20 4.73 -1.10
C ASP A 23 23.06 3.70 -0.35
N PHE A 24 22.48 2.97 0.60
CA PHE A 24 23.20 1.92 1.33
C PHE A 24 23.63 0.76 0.43
N ALA A 25 22.82 0.43 -0.57
CA ALA A 25 23.08 -0.66 -1.52
C ALA A 25 23.96 -0.24 -2.68
N ASN A 26 24.13 1.05 -2.93
CA ASN A 26 24.84 1.57 -4.10
C ASN A 26 26.27 1.02 -4.20
N GLY A 27 26.58 0.41 -5.35
CA GLY A 27 27.90 -0.16 -5.64
C GLY A 27 28.27 -1.37 -4.77
N LYS A 28 27.32 -1.98 -4.05
CA LYS A 28 27.53 -3.17 -3.22
C LYS A 28 26.99 -4.42 -3.91
N THR A 29 27.58 -5.56 -3.55
CA THR A 29 26.98 -6.87 -3.81
C THR A 29 26.15 -7.30 -2.60
N LYS A 30 25.30 -8.31 -2.79
CA LYS A 30 24.52 -8.92 -1.72
C LYS A 30 25.41 -9.36 -0.55
N GLU A 31 26.49 -10.05 -0.85
CA GLU A 31 27.46 -10.57 0.14
C GLU A 31 28.12 -9.43 0.95
N GLN A 32 28.45 -8.32 0.29
CA GLN A 32 29.01 -7.15 0.95
C GLN A 32 28.01 -6.49 1.90
N LEU A 33 26.72 -6.47 1.56
CA LEU A 33 25.67 -5.97 2.46
C LEU A 33 25.44 -6.91 3.63
N GLU A 34 25.47 -8.24 3.41
CA GLU A 34 25.33 -9.23 4.50
C GLU A 34 26.44 -9.11 5.53
N ILE A 35 27.67 -8.80 5.11
CA ILE A 35 28.82 -8.60 6.00
C ILE A 35 28.71 -7.28 6.76
N ASP A 36 28.27 -6.21 6.12
CA ASP A 36 28.06 -4.88 6.72
C ASP A 36 26.72 -4.87 7.50
N LYS A 37 26.75 -5.44 8.69
CA LYS A 37 25.55 -5.58 9.53
C LYS A 37 24.85 -4.26 9.83
N LEU A 38 25.60 -3.16 9.95
CA LEU A 38 25.01 -1.85 10.23
C LEU A 38 24.14 -1.39 9.06
N LYS A 39 24.66 -1.47 7.81
CA LYS A 39 23.88 -1.13 6.62
C LYS A 39 22.75 -2.10 6.37
N TYR A 40 22.99 -3.39 6.55
CA TYR A 40 21.97 -4.41 6.40
C TYR A 40 20.76 -4.16 7.29
N TYR A 41 20.98 -3.94 8.59
CA TYR A 41 19.88 -3.61 9.50
C TYR A 41 19.28 -2.23 9.22
N GLY A 42 20.07 -1.28 8.74
CA GLY A 42 19.57 0.00 8.24
C GLY A 42 18.59 -0.17 7.07
N ILE A 43 18.91 -1.06 6.11
CA ILE A 43 18.04 -1.41 5.00
C ILE A 43 16.76 -2.06 5.50
N VAL A 44 16.87 -3.09 6.35
CA VAL A 44 15.72 -3.77 6.94
C VAL A 44 14.79 -2.79 7.65
N LYS A 45 15.35 -1.87 8.44
CA LYS A 45 14.56 -0.84 9.12
C LYS A 45 13.85 0.12 8.17
N ASN A 46 14.48 0.50 7.06
CA ASN A 46 13.81 1.33 6.07
C ASN A 46 12.71 0.58 5.31
N ILE A 47 12.86 -0.72 5.04
CA ILE A 47 11.78 -1.54 4.48
C ILE A 47 10.59 -1.62 5.47
N GLU A 48 10.86 -1.74 6.77
CA GLU A 48 9.81 -1.69 7.80
C GLU A 48 9.08 -0.34 7.78
N ILE A 49 9.82 0.79 7.64
CA ILE A 49 9.23 2.13 7.52
C ILE A 49 8.31 2.23 6.29
N ILE A 50 8.74 1.70 5.13
CA ILE A 50 7.93 1.65 3.92
C ILE A 50 6.62 0.89 4.16
N GLY A 51 6.71 -0.30 4.76
CA GLY A 51 5.54 -1.12 5.07
C GLY A 51 4.58 -0.44 6.05
N GLU A 52 5.10 0.20 7.10
CA GLU A 52 4.29 0.92 8.09
C GLU A 52 3.62 2.17 7.49
N ALA A 53 4.34 2.94 6.68
CA ALA A 53 3.77 4.11 6.00
C ALA A 53 2.67 3.69 5.02
N SER A 54 2.90 2.64 4.23
CA SER A 54 1.92 2.09 3.31
C SER A 54 0.67 1.55 4.01
N TYR A 55 0.83 0.87 5.13
CA TYR A 55 -0.30 0.40 5.94
C TYR A 55 -1.18 1.53 6.48
N LYS A 56 -0.58 2.69 6.73
CA LYS A 56 -1.27 3.87 7.27
C LYS A 56 -1.86 4.78 6.20
N LEU A 57 -1.67 4.50 4.92
CA LEU A 57 -2.37 5.22 3.86
C LEU A 57 -3.88 5.07 4.01
N THR A 58 -4.61 6.11 3.66
CA THR A 58 -6.07 6.05 3.71
C THR A 58 -6.61 5.08 2.67
N ARG A 59 -7.77 4.49 2.96
CA ARG A 59 -8.45 3.63 2.00
C ARG A 59 -8.78 4.37 0.70
N ALA A 60 -9.13 5.66 0.81
CA ALA A 60 -9.37 6.52 -0.33
C ALA A 60 -8.18 6.52 -1.28
N PHE A 61 -6.98 6.76 -0.74
CA PHE A 61 -5.76 6.79 -1.54
C PHE A 61 -5.47 5.44 -2.21
N CYS A 62 -5.54 4.36 -1.44
CA CYS A 62 -5.32 3.01 -1.97
C CYS A 62 -6.31 2.63 -3.07
N TYR A 63 -7.59 3.03 -2.95
CA TYR A 63 -8.61 2.78 -3.97
C TYR A 63 -8.41 3.59 -5.25
N GLN A 64 -7.88 4.79 -5.13
CA GLN A 64 -7.62 5.64 -6.29
C GLN A 64 -6.37 5.20 -7.07
N HIS A 65 -5.45 4.52 -6.38
CA HIS A 65 -4.18 4.03 -6.94
C HIS A 65 -4.05 2.49 -6.83
N PRO A 66 -4.96 1.73 -7.48
CA PRO A 66 -4.98 0.27 -7.41
C PRO A 66 -3.84 -0.41 -8.18
N GLU A 67 -3.12 0.32 -9.03
CA GLU A 67 -1.95 -0.14 -9.76
C GLU A 67 -0.76 -0.45 -8.85
N THR A 68 -0.71 0.16 -7.65
CA THR A 68 0.27 -0.19 -6.61
C THR A 68 -0.34 -1.23 -5.67
N PRO A 69 0.30 -2.39 -5.48
CA PRO A 69 -0.21 -3.45 -4.61
C PRO A 69 0.02 -3.12 -3.12
N TRP A 70 -0.68 -2.10 -2.61
CA TRP A 70 -0.50 -1.54 -1.26
C TRP A 70 -0.53 -2.58 -0.14
N ASP A 71 -1.40 -3.60 -0.25
CA ASP A 71 -1.46 -4.69 0.73
C ASP A 71 -0.17 -5.50 0.76
N SER A 72 0.46 -5.72 -0.39
CA SER A 72 1.73 -6.44 -0.48
C SER A 72 2.87 -5.59 0.08
N VAL A 73 2.90 -4.31 -0.25
CA VAL A 73 3.89 -3.36 0.29
C VAL A 73 3.76 -3.25 1.82
N ALA A 74 2.54 -3.12 2.33
CA ALA A 74 2.28 -3.06 3.77
C ALA A 74 2.69 -4.35 4.50
N LYS A 75 2.57 -5.53 3.85
CA LYS A 75 2.98 -6.82 4.43
C LYS A 75 4.50 -6.98 4.55
N MET A 76 5.32 -6.22 3.82
CA MET A 76 6.78 -6.27 3.95
C MET A 76 7.23 -6.10 5.40
N ARG A 77 6.53 -5.26 6.19
CA ARG A 77 6.84 -5.08 7.62
C ARG A 77 6.68 -6.35 8.45
N HIS A 78 5.69 -7.20 8.15
CA HIS A 78 5.40 -8.41 8.95
C HIS A 78 6.49 -9.46 8.84
N VAL A 79 7.02 -9.66 7.64
CA VAL A 79 8.11 -10.61 7.39
C VAL A 79 9.36 -10.21 8.17
N LEU A 80 9.60 -8.91 8.34
CA LEU A 80 10.82 -8.38 8.95
C LEU A 80 10.73 -8.27 10.48
N VAL A 81 9.54 -8.03 11.04
CA VAL A 81 9.34 -7.83 12.50
C VAL A 81 9.24 -9.15 13.25
N HIS A 82 8.56 -10.15 12.67
CA HIS A 82 8.28 -11.41 13.37
C HIS A 82 9.34 -12.48 13.15
N ASP A 83 10.10 -12.41 12.06
CA ASP A 83 11.13 -13.39 11.70
C ASP A 83 12.53 -12.75 11.55
N TYR A 84 12.86 -11.73 12.36
CA TYR A 84 14.12 -10.97 12.24
C TYR A 84 15.38 -11.84 12.22
N TYR A 85 15.34 -13.03 12.83
CA TYR A 85 16.42 -14.00 12.84
C TYR A 85 16.43 -14.93 11.60
N LYS A 86 15.41 -14.84 10.74
CA LYS A 86 15.27 -15.64 9.51
C LYS A 86 15.14 -14.77 8.24
N ILE A 87 15.49 -13.47 8.33
CA ILE A 87 15.40 -12.60 7.16
C ILE A 87 16.31 -13.16 6.07
N ASP A 88 15.70 -13.60 4.96
CA ASP A 88 16.44 -14.09 3.81
C ASP A 88 17.06 -12.90 3.05
N ALA A 89 18.36 -12.83 3.06
CA ALA A 89 19.10 -11.80 2.36
C ALA A 89 18.86 -11.81 0.84
N LYS A 90 18.45 -12.95 0.28
CA LYS A 90 18.07 -13.02 -1.16
C LYS A 90 16.78 -12.25 -1.42
N GLU A 91 15.79 -12.40 -0.52
CA GLU A 91 14.52 -11.67 -0.62
C GLU A 91 14.75 -10.17 -0.42
N VAL A 92 15.55 -9.77 0.56
CA VAL A 92 15.92 -8.35 0.75
C VAL A 92 16.60 -7.80 -0.50
N TRP A 93 17.53 -8.56 -1.08
CA TRP A 93 18.23 -8.15 -2.30
C TRP A 93 17.30 -8.01 -3.51
N LYS A 94 16.34 -8.91 -3.64
CA LYS A 94 15.31 -8.84 -4.68
C LYS A 94 14.45 -7.60 -4.51
N VAL A 95 13.95 -7.33 -3.30
CA VAL A 95 13.16 -6.13 -3.00
C VAL A 95 13.93 -4.87 -3.40
N ILE A 96 15.23 -4.76 -3.06
CA ILE A 96 16.07 -3.60 -3.39
C ILE A 96 16.16 -3.36 -4.90
N ASN A 97 16.33 -4.42 -5.69
CA ASN A 97 16.66 -4.28 -7.11
C ASN A 97 15.45 -4.34 -8.03
N GLU A 98 14.35 -4.98 -7.62
CA GLU A 98 13.18 -5.20 -8.44
C GLU A 98 11.98 -4.36 -7.96
N ASP A 99 11.62 -4.44 -6.69
CA ASP A 99 10.37 -3.87 -6.21
C ASP A 99 10.49 -2.38 -5.86
N LEU A 100 11.56 -1.98 -5.16
CA LEU A 100 11.71 -0.61 -4.69
C LEU A 100 11.88 0.44 -5.81
N PRO A 101 12.61 0.20 -6.91
CA PRO A 101 12.70 1.16 -8.00
C PRO A 101 11.34 1.48 -8.61
N LEU A 102 10.52 0.45 -8.85
CA LEU A 102 9.16 0.62 -9.38
C LEU A 102 8.25 1.36 -8.40
N LEU A 103 8.28 0.96 -7.12
CA LEU A 103 7.49 1.63 -6.08
C LEU A 103 7.89 3.10 -5.96
N ARG A 104 9.19 3.41 -6.01
CA ARG A 104 9.69 4.78 -5.97
C ARG A 104 9.14 5.64 -7.11
N GLU A 105 9.17 5.11 -8.33
CA GLU A 105 8.63 5.79 -9.51
C GLU A 105 7.14 6.08 -9.34
N GLN A 106 6.34 5.08 -8.96
CA GLN A 106 4.91 5.22 -8.74
C GLN A 106 4.61 6.28 -7.67
N VAL A 107 5.25 6.17 -6.50
CA VAL A 107 5.00 7.10 -5.38
C VAL A 107 5.44 8.53 -5.73
N THR A 108 6.55 8.69 -6.44
CA THR A 108 6.99 10.01 -6.92
C THR A 108 5.98 10.62 -7.89
N LEU A 109 5.39 9.79 -8.77
CA LEU A 109 4.34 10.22 -9.68
C LEU A 109 3.10 10.70 -8.90
N TYR A 110 2.67 9.96 -7.88
CA TYR A 110 1.53 10.35 -7.03
C TYR A 110 1.80 11.67 -6.32
N LEU A 111 3.00 11.84 -5.72
CA LEU A 111 3.38 13.07 -5.05
C LEU A 111 3.33 14.30 -5.97
N THR A 112 3.68 14.13 -7.24
CA THR A 112 3.78 15.24 -8.21
C THR A 112 2.48 15.51 -8.96
N LYS A 113 1.60 14.51 -9.13
CA LYS A 113 0.38 14.63 -9.94
C LYS A 113 -0.88 14.89 -9.13
N THR A 114 -0.89 14.57 -7.84
CA THR A 114 -2.05 14.78 -6.97
C THR A 114 -2.14 16.24 -6.53
N ASP A 115 -3.31 16.87 -6.73
CA ASP A 115 -3.64 18.13 -6.07
C ASP A 115 -3.98 17.83 -4.60
N TRP A 116 -2.99 17.98 -3.74
CA TRP A 116 -3.12 17.66 -2.32
C TRP A 116 -4.10 18.57 -1.58
N ALA A 117 -4.28 19.80 -2.04
CA ALA A 117 -5.24 20.72 -1.43
C ALA A 117 -6.69 20.29 -1.72
N GLU A 118 -6.96 19.82 -2.93
CA GLU A 118 -8.25 19.26 -3.31
C GLU A 118 -8.46 17.88 -2.74
N TRP A 119 -7.41 17.04 -2.72
CA TRP A 119 -7.44 15.69 -2.13
C TRP A 119 -7.98 15.70 -0.71
N GLU A 120 -7.43 16.55 0.14
CA GLU A 120 -7.81 16.65 1.55
C GLU A 120 -9.26 17.07 1.77
N LYS A 121 -9.84 17.84 0.84
CA LYS A 121 -11.26 18.23 0.90
C LYS A 121 -12.20 17.11 0.49
N ASN A 122 -11.77 16.26 -0.44
CA ASN A 122 -12.63 15.27 -1.11
C ASN A 122 -12.43 13.84 -0.59
N GLU A 123 -11.52 13.61 0.35
CA GLU A 123 -11.17 12.28 0.86
C GLU A 123 -12.41 11.48 1.30
N THR A 124 -13.34 12.10 2.04
CA THR A 124 -14.55 11.41 2.52
C THR A 124 -15.44 10.97 1.36
N VAL A 125 -15.65 11.84 0.37
CA VAL A 125 -16.48 11.53 -0.82
C VAL A 125 -15.86 10.40 -1.65
N ILE A 126 -14.53 10.38 -1.78
CA ILE A 126 -13.81 9.35 -2.52
C ILE A 126 -13.95 7.98 -1.82
N VAL A 127 -13.83 7.94 -0.49
CA VAL A 127 -14.04 6.70 0.28
C VAL A 127 -15.44 6.16 0.06
N GLU A 128 -16.45 6.99 0.21
CA GLU A 128 -17.86 6.58 0.04
C GLU A 128 -18.12 6.04 -1.36
N SER A 129 -17.65 6.74 -2.39
CA SER A 129 -17.83 6.31 -3.78
C SER A 129 -17.07 5.03 -4.12
N ALA A 130 -15.84 4.87 -3.62
CA ALA A 130 -15.04 3.66 -3.85
C ALA A 130 -15.60 2.45 -3.08
N VAL A 131 -16.08 2.64 -1.85
CA VAL A 131 -16.76 1.60 -1.07
C VAL A 131 -18.03 1.15 -1.79
N HIS A 132 -18.86 2.09 -2.23
CA HIS A 132 -20.08 1.79 -2.99
C HIS A 132 -19.77 1.00 -4.27
N LYS A 133 -18.76 1.40 -5.05
CA LYS A 133 -18.32 0.67 -6.26
C LYS A 133 -17.91 -0.78 -5.96
N ASN A 134 -17.20 -1.00 -4.86
CA ASN A 134 -16.80 -2.36 -4.46
C ASN A 134 -18.01 -3.20 -4.01
N LEU A 135 -18.95 -2.61 -3.30
CA LEU A 135 -20.19 -3.29 -2.89
C LEU A 135 -21.02 -3.69 -4.11
N VAL A 136 -21.14 -2.80 -5.09
CA VAL A 136 -21.80 -3.09 -6.38
C VAL A 136 -21.13 -4.26 -7.12
N GLN A 137 -19.80 -4.28 -7.19
CA GLN A 137 -19.09 -5.41 -7.82
C GLN A 137 -19.31 -6.72 -7.07
N THR A 138 -19.30 -6.68 -5.74
CA THR A 138 -19.58 -7.84 -4.90
C THR A 138 -21.00 -8.33 -5.12
N ALA A 139 -21.99 -7.42 -5.11
CA ALA A 139 -23.39 -7.76 -5.37
C ALA A 139 -23.60 -8.41 -6.75
N ARG A 140 -22.93 -7.92 -7.79
CA ARG A 140 -22.95 -8.54 -9.13
C ARG A 140 -22.46 -9.99 -9.11
N ARG A 141 -21.38 -10.28 -8.40
CA ARG A 141 -20.86 -11.65 -8.26
C ARG A 141 -21.85 -12.54 -7.53
N MET A 142 -22.38 -12.07 -6.38
CA MET A 142 -23.37 -12.80 -5.60
C MET A 142 -24.65 -13.07 -6.40
N LYS A 143 -25.12 -12.09 -7.19
CA LYS A 143 -26.28 -12.26 -8.09
C LYS A 143 -26.01 -13.32 -9.18
N LYS A 144 -24.81 -13.31 -9.78
CA LYS A 144 -24.36 -14.30 -10.75
C LYS A 144 -24.29 -15.71 -10.15
N ASP A 145 -23.93 -15.80 -8.87
CA ASP A 145 -23.86 -17.07 -8.11
C ASP A 145 -25.24 -17.54 -7.63
N GLY A 146 -26.33 -16.86 -8.01
CA GLY A 146 -27.72 -17.26 -7.74
C GLY A 146 -28.22 -16.89 -6.36
N MET A 147 -27.57 -15.97 -5.63
CA MET A 147 -28.05 -15.50 -4.32
C MET A 147 -29.29 -14.61 -4.48
N SER A 148 -30.23 -14.71 -3.51
CA SER A 148 -31.43 -13.88 -3.50
C SER A 148 -31.11 -12.40 -3.23
N VAL A 149 -31.95 -11.49 -3.76
CA VAL A 149 -31.81 -10.03 -3.56
C VAL A 149 -31.76 -9.68 -2.08
N ASP A 150 -32.61 -10.30 -1.24
CA ASP A 150 -32.63 -10.07 0.21
C ASP A 150 -31.30 -10.42 0.87
N LEU A 151 -30.70 -11.54 0.45
CA LEU A 151 -29.43 -11.99 1.00
C LEU A 151 -28.29 -11.05 0.57
N ILE A 152 -28.28 -10.66 -0.71
CA ILE A 152 -27.30 -9.70 -1.24
C ILE A 152 -27.42 -8.35 -0.52
N SER A 153 -28.64 -7.83 -0.36
CA SER A 153 -28.89 -6.59 0.36
C SER A 153 -28.36 -6.65 1.80
N ARG A 154 -28.62 -7.78 2.49
CA ARG A 154 -28.15 -7.99 3.86
C ARG A 154 -26.64 -7.96 4.03
N TYR A 155 -25.90 -8.50 3.07
CA TYR A 155 -24.43 -8.54 3.11
C TYR A 155 -23.75 -7.29 2.56
N THR A 156 -24.38 -6.62 1.59
CA THR A 156 -23.76 -5.46 0.93
C THR A 156 -24.30 -4.13 1.44
N GLY A 157 -25.49 -4.12 2.05
CA GLY A 157 -26.18 -2.89 2.44
C GLY A 157 -26.78 -2.11 1.26
N LEU A 158 -26.69 -2.63 0.04
CA LEU A 158 -27.32 -2.04 -1.15
C LEU A 158 -28.84 -2.27 -1.08
N SER A 159 -29.61 -1.32 -1.62
CA SER A 159 -31.06 -1.47 -1.73
C SER A 159 -31.45 -2.55 -2.74
N ALA A 160 -32.67 -3.09 -2.60
CA ALA A 160 -33.18 -4.08 -3.56
C ALA A 160 -33.19 -3.52 -4.99
N GLU A 161 -33.58 -2.26 -5.16
CA GLU A 161 -33.62 -1.56 -6.44
C GLU A 161 -32.23 -1.47 -7.08
N GLU A 162 -31.20 -1.13 -6.32
CA GLU A 162 -29.82 -1.11 -6.79
C GLU A 162 -29.34 -2.51 -7.24
N ILE A 163 -29.74 -3.56 -6.53
CA ILE A 163 -29.35 -4.94 -6.84
C ILE A 163 -30.09 -5.45 -8.07
N GLU A 164 -31.37 -5.09 -8.26
CA GLU A 164 -32.16 -5.54 -9.40
C GLU A 164 -31.61 -5.07 -10.73
N VAL A 165 -31.04 -3.86 -10.78
CA VAL A 165 -30.44 -3.27 -12.00
C VAL A 165 -29.01 -3.75 -12.30
N LEU A 166 -28.39 -4.58 -11.44
CA LEU A 166 -27.05 -5.14 -11.63
C LEU A 166 -27.07 -6.38 -12.53
#